data_428a89e655353c386bf831920141b79b
#
_entry.id   428a89e655353c386bf831920141b79b
#
_cell.length_a   1.000
_cell.length_b   1.000
_cell.length_c   1.000
_cell.angle_alpha   90.00
_cell.angle_beta   90.00
_cell.angle_gamma   90.00
#
_symmetry.space_group_name_H-M   'P 1'
#
loop_
_entity.id
_entity.type
_entity.pdbx_description
1 polymer ?
#
loop_
_entity_poly.entity_id
_entity_poly.type
_entity_poly.pdbx_seq_one_letter_code
_entity_poly.pdbx_strand_id
1 'polypeptide(L)'
;MTPSEELSLSRRIEDILVARNLRGMKTVQPHLEPGYCLRAAKILHSCRGIVLIGTGFPVVETFETDGPVGAIAFYETLEKLGATPILVCGRPIAQALAEQFRVYEIHVGDHDRREYEAQHALTAFRPDAVISIERPGQAADGGYYNMRGESISAHTACFDNFMNLSQCQTIAIGDGGNEIGMGKVAAALEDLNIVPSTTTCDELIVADVSNWGAYG
;
A
#
# COMPACT_ATOMS: atom_id res chain seq x y z
N MET A 1 -20.82 -13.88 -13.24
CA MET A 1 -21.19 -14.01 -11.81
C MET A 1 -22.25 -12.97 -11.47
N THR A 2 -23.15 -13.30 -10.54
CA THR A 2 -24.06 -12.32 -9.93
C THR A 2 -23.31 -11.47 -8.89
N PRO A 3 -23.81 -10.27 -8.55
CA PRO A 3 -23.18 -9.45 -7.49
C PRO A 3 -23.02 -10.18 -6.14
N SER A 4 -23.96 -11.08 -5.81
CA SER A 4 -23.88 -11.90 -4.59
C SER A 4 -22.77 -12.96 -4.67
N GLU A 5 -22.55 -13.57 -5.82
CA GLU A 5 -21.46 -14.53 -6.03
C GLU A 5 -20.09 -13.84 -6.00
N GLU A 6 -19.97 -12.62 -6.59
CA GLU A 6 -18.75 -11.82 -6.52
C GLU A 6 -18.40 -11.48 -5.07
N LEU A 7 -19.37 -11.01 -4.28
CA LEU A 7 -19.14 -10.69 -2.87
C LEU A 7 -18.77 -11.94 -2.05
N SER A 8 -19.42 -13.08 -2.33
CA SER A 8 -19.10 -14.34 -1.67
C SER A 8 -17.68 -14.80 -1.99
N LEU A 9 -17.24 -14.64 -3.23
CA LEU A 9 -15.87 -14.95 -3.64
C LEU A 9 -14.87 -14.04 -2.94
N SER A 10 -15.12 -12.73 -2.93
CA SER A 10 -14.27 -11.75 -2.24
C SER A 10 -14.07 -12.13 -0.77
N ARG A 11 -15.14 -12.40 -0.03
CA ARG A 11 -15.05 -12.81 1.38
C ARG A 11 -14.19 -14.06 1.58
N ARG A 12 -14.30 -15.04 0.71
CA ARG A 12 -13.47 -16.24 0.78
C ARG A 12 -12.00 -15.95 0.53
N ILE A 13 -11.68 -15.03 -0.39
CA ILE A 13 -10.31 -14.55 -0.62
C ILE A 13 -9.82 -13.84 0.65
N GLU A 14 -10.59 -12.89 1.16
CA GLU A 14 -10.28 -12.11 2.36
C GLU A 14 -9.99 -13.01 3.56
N ASP A 15 -10.80 -14.06 3.79
CA ASP A 15 -10.59 -15.04 4.84
C ASP A 15 -9.30 -15.84 4.67
N ILE A 16 -8.95 -16.20 3.44
CA ILE A 16 -7.71 -16.92 3.12
C ILE A 16 -6.48 -16.04 3.36
N LEU A 17 -6.56 -14.75 3.01
CA LEU A 17 -5.44 -13.81 3.14
C LEU A 17 -4.95 -13.65 4.57
N VAL A 18 -5.84 -13.80 5.56
CA VAL A 18 -5.52 -13.66 7.00
C VAL A 18 -5.58 -14.97 7.78
N ALA A 19 -5.69 -16.12 7.09
CA ALA A 19 -5.98 -17.40 7.71
C ALA A 19 -4.91 -17.87 8.72
N ARG A 20 -3.64 -17.50 8.48
CA ARG A 20 -2.49 -17.88 9.32
C ARG A 20 -2.32 -16.97 10.53
N ASN A 21 -2.88 -15.76 10.48
CA ASN A 21 -2.82 -14.75 11.55
C ASN A 21 -1.41 -14.46 12.07
N LEU A 22 -0.46 -14.27 11.18
CA LEU A 22 0.96 -14.14 11.52
C LEU A 22 1.26 -12.89 12.37
N ARG A 23 0.55 -11.77 12.12
CA ARG A 23 0.76 -10.47 12.76
C ARG A 23 -0.53 -9.82 13.26
N GLY A 24 -1.59 -10.62 13.50
CA GLY A 24 -2.86 -10.11 14.03
C GLY A 24 -3.88 -9.64 12.98
N MET A 25 -3.61 -9.76 11.69
CA MET A 25 -4.51 -9.26 10.64
C MET A 25 -5.87 -9.96 10.61
N LYS A 26 -5.95 -11.19 11.09
CA LYS A 26 -7.25 -11.88 11.29
C LYS A 26 -8.13 -11.22 12.35
N THR A 27 -7.51 -10.57 13.34
CA THR A 27 -8.23 -9.80 14.37
C THR A 27 -8.64 -8.42 13.84
N VAL A 28 -7.88 -7.88 12.90
CA VAL A 28 -8.15 -6.60 12.24
C VAL A 28 -9.26 -6.73 11.19
N GLN A 29 -9.30 -7.82 10.43
CA GLN A 29 -10.24 -8.04 9.32
C GLN A 29 -11.72 -7.74 9.66
N PRO A 30 -12.28 -8.14 10.83
CA PRO A 30 -13.67 -7.85 11.17
C PRO A 30 -14.02 -6.37 11.30
N HIS A 31 -13.04 -5.48 11.38
CA HIS A 31 -13.22 -4.03 11.41
C HIS A 31 -13.30 -3.40 10.01
N LEU A 32 -13.11 -4.19 8.96
CA LEU A 32 -13.29 -3.80 7.57
C LEU A 32 -14.67 -4.24 7.06
N GLU A 33 -15.26 -3.43 6.18
CA GLU A 33 -16.47 -3.85 5.47
C GLU A 33 -16.12 -5.00 4.50
N PRO A 34 -16.77 -6.18 4.62
CA PRO A 34 -16.49 -7.31 3.75
C PRO A 34 -16.69 -6.97 2.26
N GLY A 35 -15.85 -7.53 1.39
CA GLY A 35 -15.86 -7.22 -0.05
C GLY A 35 -14.80 -6.17 -0.43
N TYR A 36 -13.85 -5.89 0.46
CA TYR A 36 -12.79 -4.91 0.19
C TYR A 36 -11.88 -5.35 -0.97
N CYS A 37 -11.58 -6.61 -1.15
CA CYS A 37 -10.86 -7.10 -2.33
C CYS A 37 -11.66 -6.85 -3.62
N LEU A 38 -12.96 -7.12 -3.62
CA LEU A 38 -13.82 -6.86 -4.78
C LEU A 38 -13.90 -5.37 -5.12
N ARG A 39 -14.04 -4.48 -4.10
CA ARG A 39 -14.09 -3.04 -4.33
C ARG A 39 -12.77 -2.53 -4.89
N ALA A 40 -11.63 -2.94 -4.30
CA ALA A 40 -10.31 -2.61 -4.82
C ALA A 40 -10.13 -3.09 -6.27
N ALA A 41 -10.48 -4.34 -6.57
CA ALA A 41 -10.41 -4.90 -7.92
C ALA A 41 -11.27 -4.11 -8.93
N LYS A 42 -12.48 -3.69 -8.54
CA LYS A 42 -13.36 -2.87 -9.41
C LYS A 42 -12.78 -1.48 -9.67
N ILE A 43 -12.17 -0.83 -8.67
CA ILE A 43 -11.45 0.43 -8.85
C ILE A 43 -10.35 0.25 -9.89
N LEU A 44 -9.47 -0.73 -9.70
CA LEU A 44 -8.34 -0.99 -10.58
C LEU A 44 -8.76 -1.40 -11.99
N HIS A 45 -9.79 -2.24 -12.09
CA HIS A 45 -10.34 -2.64 -13.39
C HIS A 45 -10.92 -1.46 -14.19
N SER A 46 -11.34 -0.39 -13.54
CA SER A 46 -11.88 0.81 -14.19
C SER A 46 -10.80 1.80 -14.66
N CYS A 47 -9.58 1.70 -14.14
CA CYS A 47 -8.48 2.60 -14.49
C CYS A 47 -8.08 2.43 -15.97
N ARG A 48 -7.85 3.55 -16.66
CA ARG A 48 -7.36 3.59 -18.05
C ARG A 48 -6.20 4.57 -18.22
N GLY A 49 -6.05 5.49 -17.28
CA GLY A 49 -4.97 6.47 -17.20
C GLY A 49 -3.81 5.98 -16.35
N ILE A 50 -3.16 6.92 -15.67
CA ILE A 50 -2.02 6.64 -14.80
C ILE A 50 -2.48 6.05 -13.47
N VAL A 51 -1.77 5.02 -13.01
CA VAL A 51 -1.92 4.47 -11.66
C VAL A 51 -0.57 4.56 -10.96
N LEU A 52 -0.50 5.25 -9.82
CA LEU A 52 0.71 5.32 -8.99
C LEU A 52 0.73 4.16 -8.00
N ILE A 53 1.82 3.41 -7.97
CA ILE A 53 1.99 2.24 -7.10
C ILE A 53 3.18 2.47 -6.19
N GLY A 54 2.94 2.83 -4.93
CA GLY A 54 3.96 2.96 -3.89
C GLY A 54 4.33 1.60 -3.34
N THR A 55 5.62 1.28 -3.26
CA THR A 55 6.11 0.04 -2.67
C THR A 55 7.48 0.21 -2.02
N GLY A 56 7.83 -0.72 -1.16
CA GLY A 56 9.13 -0.85 -0.51
C GLY A 56 9.14 -0.46 0.95
N PHE A 57 9.43 -1.46 1.78
CA PHE A 57 9.69 -1.32 3.20
C PHE A 57 11.20 -1.41 3.44
N PRO A 58 11.84 -0.40 4.09
CA PRO A 58 13.28 -0.41 4.30
C PRO A 58 13.67 -1.39 5.41
N VAL A 59 14.77 -2.13 5.17
CA VAL A 59 15.41 -3.01 6.16
C VAL A 59 16.89 -2.72 6.16
N VAL A 60 17.39 -2.04 7.18
CA VAL A 60 18.78 -1.60 7.30
C VAL A 60 19.20 -0.81 6.05
N GLU A 61 20.10 -1.36 5.21
CA GLU A 61 20.60 -0.74 3.97
C GLU A 61 19.93 -1.31 2.70
N THR A 62 18.86 -2.08 2.86
CA THR A 62 18.14 -2.74 1.77
C THR A 62 16.63 -2.58 1.94
N PHE A 63 15.86 -3.48 1.36
CA PHE A 63 14.39 -3.51 1.43
C PHE A 63 13.87 -4.94 1.49
N GLU A 64 12.65 -5.09 1.99
CA GLU A 64 11.95 -6.36 1.97
C GLU A 64 11.49 -6.72 0.56
N THR A 65 11.37 -8.01 0.27
CA THR A 65 10.78 -8.51 -0.98
C THR A 65 9.26 -8.58 -0.89
N ASP A 66 8.69 -8.49 0.32
CA ASP A 66 7.26 -8.25 0.48
C ASP A 66 6.94 -6.82 0.04
N GLY A 67 5.89 -6.63 -0.71
CA GLY A 67 5.52 -5.39 -1.38
C GLY A 67 6.00 -5.29 -2.83
N PRO A 68 7.31 -5.24 -3.15
CA PRO A 68 7.78 -5.08 -4.52
C PRO A 68 7.30 -6.13 -5.51
N VAL A 69 7.21 -7.39 -5.10
CA VAL A 69 6.72 -8.48 -5.96
C VAL A 69 5.23 -8.30 -6.28
N GLY A 70 4.43 -7.93 -5.29
CA GLY A 70 3.01 -7.58 -5.48
C GLY A 70 2.83 -6.34 -6.35
N ALA A 71 3.69 -5.33 -6.19
CA ALA A 71 3.67 -4.11 -7.00
C ALA A 71 3.96 -4.39 -8.48
N ILE A 72 4.92 -5.29 -8.77
CA ILE A 72 5.21 -5.74 -10.14
C ILE A 72 4.01 -6.47 -10.73
N ALA A 73 3.37 -7.38 -9.97
CA ALA A 73 2.19 -8.10 -10.42
C ALA A 73 1.03 -7.15 -10.76
N PHE A 74 0.80 -6.11 -9.94
CA PHE A 74 -0.17 -5.05 -10.25
C PHE A 74 0.23 -4.25 -11.48
N TYR A 75 1.49 -3.86 -11.58
CA TYR A 75 2.00 -3.13 -12.73
C TYR A 75 1.70 -3.88 -14.03
N GLU A 76 2.12 -5.13 -14.14
CA GLU A 76 1.90 -5.95 -15.35
C GLU A 76 0.41 -6.19 -15.65
N THR A 77 -0.41 -6.36 -14.60
CA THR A 77 -1.85 -6.56 -14.75
C THR A 77 -2.53 -5.28 -15.24
N LEU A 78 -2.20 -4.13 -14.67
CA LEU A 78 -2.75 -2.84 -15.08
C LEU A 78 -2.37 -2.47 -16.51
N GLU A 79 -1.12 -2.76 -16.94
CA GLU A 79 -0.74 -2.60 -18.35
C GLU A 79 -1.61 -3.46 -19.28
N LYS A 80 -1.85 -4.71 -18.93
CA LYS A 80 -2.71 -5.61 -19.71
C LYS A 80 -4.17 -5.12 -19.76
N LEU A 81 -4.63 -4.41 -18.72
CA LEU A 81 -5.96 -3.78 -18.66
C LEU A 81 -6.02 -2.42 -19.38
N GLY A 82 -4.89 -1.92 -19.89
CA GLY A 82 -4.80 -0.68 -20.66
C GLY A 82 -4.57 0.58 -19.84
N ALA A 83 -4.21 0.45 -18.56
CA ALA A 83 -3.74 1.56 -17.73
C ALA A 83 -2.23 1.79 -17.92
N THR A 84 -1.73 2.89 -17.35
CA THR A 84 -0.30 3.25 -17.38
C THR A 84 0.22 3.29 -15.94
N PRO A 85 0.68 2.15 -15.37
CA PRO A 85 1.22 2.13 -14.03
C PRO A 85 2.60 2.79 -13.95
N ILE A 86 2.89 3.41 -12.79
CA ILE A 86 4.19 3.99 -12.42
C ILE A 86 4.50 3.54 -11.00
N LEU A 87 5.64 2.88 -10.81
CA LEU A 87 6.13 2.53 -9.48
C LEU A 87 6.70 3.78 -8.79
N VAL A 88 6.32 4.01 -7.54
CA VAL A 88 6.79 5.16 -6.74
C VAL A 88 7.55 4.63 -5.54
N CYS A 89 8.87 4.80 -5.53
CA CYS A 89 9.71 4.26 -4.47
C CYS A 89 11.02 5.05 -4.35
N GLY A 90 11.68 4.89 -3.19
CA GLY A 90 13.01 5.43 -2.97
C GLY A 90 14.11 4.44 -3.32
N ARG A 91 15.37 4.86 -3.21
CA ARG A 91 16.51 3.96 -3.35
C ARG A 91 16.58 2.97 -2.18
N PRO A 92 17.12 1.75 -2.37
CA PRO A 92 17.71 1.24 -3.62
C PRO A 92 16.70 0.62 -4.61
N ILE A 93 15.41 0.45 -4.23
CA ILE A 93 14.38 -0.19 -5.06
C ILE A 93 14.20 0.53 -6.40
N ALA A 94 14.15 1.87 -6.38
CA ALA A 94 13.98 2.67 -7.58
C ALA A 94 15.04 2.32 -8.64
N GLN A 95 16.30 2.18 -8.23
CA GLN A 95 17.37 1.80 -9.14
C GLN A 95 17.22 0.36 -9.69
N ALA A 96 16.80 -0.57 -8.82
CA ALA A 96 16.64 -1.97 -9.22
C ALA A 96 15.50 -2.16 -10.24
N LEU A 97 14.47 -1.33 -10.19
CA LEU A 97 13.28 -1.45 -11.02
C LEU A 97 13.31 -0.59 -12.29
N ALA A 98 14.09 0.48 -12.31
CA ALA A 98 14.08 1.49 -13.38
C ALA A 98 14.48 0.97 -14.76
N GLU A 99 15.22 -0.15 -14.87
CA GLU A 99 15.59 -0.75 -16.16
C GLU A 99 14.42 -1.45 -16.85
N GLN A 100 13.41 -1.89 -16.10
CA GLN A 100 12.31 -2.71 -16.60
C GLN A 100 10.94 -2.04 -16.50
N PHE A 101 10.79 -1.08 -15.58
CA PHE A 101 9.50 -0.48 -15.24
C PHE A 101 9.56 1.04 -15.27
N ARG A 102 8.44 1.71 -15.46
CA ARG A 102 8.30 3.15 -15.22
C ARG A 102 8.38 3.42 -13.74
N VAL A 103 9.38 4.17 -13.32
CA VAL A 103 9.63 4.49 -11.90
C VAL A 103 9.65 6.00 -11.71
N TYR A 104 8.96 6.47 -10.69
CA TYR A 104 9.10 7.80 -10.13
C TYR A 104 9.86 7.68 -8.81
N GLU A 105 11.12 8.12 -8.83
CA GLU A 105 11.98 8.06 -7.63
C GLU A 105 11.63 9.20 -6.68
N ILE A 106 11.42 8.89 -5.40
CA ILE A 106 11.21 9.83 -4.30
C ILE A 106 12.36 9.78 -3.29
N HIS A 107 12.59 10.88 -2.57
CA HIS A 107 13.74 11.00 -1.67
C HIS A 107 13.57 10.15 -0.42
N VAL A 108 14.68 9.54 0.01
CA VAL A 108 14.80 8.76 1.26
C VAL A 108 15.27 9.68 2.37
N GLY A 109 14.60 9.66 3.53
CA GLY A 109 15.00 10.39 4.72
C GLY A 109 14.80 11.91 4.67
N ASP A 110 14.39 12.49 3.55
CA ASP A 110 14.09 13.93 3.41
C ASP A 110 12.58 14.18 3.60
N HIS A 111 12.17 14.25 4.86
CA HIS A 111 10.77 14.38 5.22
C HIS A 111 10.20 15.79 4.95
N ASP A 112 11.04 16.79 4.80
CA ASP A 112 10.60 18.17 4.52
C ASP A 112 10.09 18.31 3.08
N ARG A 113 10.53 17.45 2.18
CA ARG A 113 10.13 17.44 0.76
C ARG A 113 8.89 16.63 0.46
N ARG A 114 8.43 15.79 1.38
CA ARG A 114 7.37 14.79 1.14
C ARG A 114 6.09 15.36 0.54
N GLU A 115 5.65 16.52 1.02
CA GLU A 115 4.44 17.17 0.52
C GLU A 115 4.65 17.73 -0.89
N TYR A 116 5.78 18.41 -1.12
CA TYR A 116 6.12 18.93 -2.44
C TYR A 116 6.24 17.82 -3.49
N GLU A 117 6.92 16.72 -3.16
CA GLU A 117 7.07 15.57 -4.08
C GLU A 117 5.72 14.97 -4.45
N ALA A 118 4.84 14.77 -3.46
CA ALA A 118 3.51 14.24 -3.71
C ALA A 118 2.66 15.19 -4.54
N GLN A 119 2.61 16.49 -4.19
CA GLN A 119 1.86 17.50 -4.95
C GLN A 119 2.35 17.62 -6.39
N HIS A 120 3.67 17.62 -6.60
CA HIS A 120 4.28 17.68 -7.92
C HIS A 120 3.89 16.46 -8.77
N ALA A 121 4.04 15.25 -8.22
CA ALA A 121 3.70 14.02 -8.92
C ALA A 121 2.20 13.90 -9.22
N LEU A 122 1.33 14.18 -8.23
CA LEU A 122 -0.12 14.13 -8.38
C LEU A 122 -0.61 15.14 -9.43
N THR A 123 -0.02 16.33 -9.46
CA THR A 123 -0.34 17.37 -10.46
C THR A 123 0.13 16.98 -11.86
N ALA A 124 1.33 16.43 -11.98
CA ALA A 124 1.93 16.06 -13.25
C ALA A 124 1.26 14.82 -13.86
N PHE A 125 0.97 13.82 -13.05
CA PHE A 125 0.46 12.53 -13.50
C PHE A 125 -1.07 12.44 -13.53
N ARG A 126 -1.78 13.14 -12.65
CA ARG A 126 -3.25 13.09 -12.52
C ARG A 126 -3.75 11.65 -12.50
N PRO A 127 -3.35 10.85 -11.51
CA PRO A 127 -3.63 9.42 -11.52
C PRO A 127 -5.13 9.11 -11.39
N ASP A 128 -5.54 7.98 -11.98
CA ASP A 128 -6.88 7.39 -11.79
C ASP A 128 -6.99 6.72 -10.42
N ALA A 129 -5.87 6.19 -9.90
CA ALA A 129 -5.78 5.59 -8.57
C ALA A 129 -4.35 5.70 -8.00
N VAL A 130 -4.26 5.70 -6.67
CA VAL A 130 -2.98 5.59 -5.92
C VAL A 130 -3.03 4.34 -5.06
N ILE A 131 -2.01 3.50 -5.17
CA ILE A 131 -1.91 2.23 -4.44
C ILE A 131 -0.67 2.26 -3.55
N SER A 132 -0.79 1.77 -2.32
CA SER A 132 0.32 1.51 -1.41
C SER A 132 0.40 0.02 -1.10
N ILE A 133 1.55 -0.60 -1.34
CA ILE A 133 1.78 -2.03 -1.05
C ILE A 133 3.03 -2.14 -0.19
N GLU A 134 2.85 -2.60 1.06
CA GLU A 134 3.94 -2.79 2.03
C GLU A 134 4.84 -1.56 2.10
N ARG A 135 4.25 -0.45 2.50
CA ARG A 135 4.96 0.81 2.72
C ARG A 135 4.82 1.24 4.17
N PRO A 136 5.92 1.64 4.84
CA PRO A 136 5.78 2.23 6.17
C PRO A 136 4.87 3.45 6.10
N GLY A 137 3.93 3.52 7.04
CA GLY A 137 3.05 4.67 7.21
C GLY A 137 3.47 5.53 8.38
N GLN A 138 3.19 6.82 8.30
CA GLN A 138 3.52 7.78 9.34
C GLN A 138 2.76 7.50 10.63
N ALA A 139 3.46 7.41 11.74
CA ALA A 139 2.89 7.30 13.08
C ALA A 139 2.41 8.67 13.61
N ALA A 140 1.72 8.68 14.75
CA ALA A 140 1.13 9.88 15.34
C ALA A 140 2.16 10.96 15.73
N ASP A 141 3.41 10.59 15.99
CA ASP A 141 4.51 11.50 16.27
C ASP A 141 5.24 12.01 15.03
N GLY A 142 4.79 11.57 13.84
CA GLY A 142 5.39 11.92 12.56
C GLY A 142 6.55 11.03 12.12
N GLY A 143 6.95 10.06 12.93
CA GLY A 143 8.00 9.08 12.63
C GLY A 143 7.50 7.87 11.84
N TYR A 144 8.46 7.01 11.46
CA TYR A 144 8.21 5.72 10.81
C TYR A 144 8.91 4.62 11.61
N TYR A 145 8.22 3.52 11.83
CA TYR A 145 8.67 2.45 12.73
C TYR A 145 8.51 1.07 12.10
N ASN A 146 9.45 0.19 12.40
CA ASN A 146 9.31 -1.22 12.07
C ASN A 146 8.43 -1.95 13.11
N MET A 147 8.19 -3.24 12.91
CA MET A 147 7.37 -4.09 13.81
C MET A 147 7.94 -4.23 15.24
N ARG A 148 9.19 -3.81 15.48
CA ARG A 148 9.82 -3.79 16.82
C ARG A 148 9.73 -2.44 17.51
N GLY A 149 9.10 -1.45 16.87
CA GLY A 149 9.06 -0.07 17.36
C GLY A 149 10.39 0.68 17.19
N GLU A 150 11.30 0.17 16.38
CA GLU A 150 12.55 0.86 16.05
C GLU A 150 12.31 1.87 14.92
N SER A 151 12.84 3.08 15.07
CA SER A 151 12.69 4.12 14.05
C SER A 151 13.43 3.75 12.76
N ILE A 152 12.71 3.80 11.65
CA ILE A 152 13.23 3.62 10.29
C ILE A 152 13.10 4.90 9.46
N SER A 153 12.80 6.03 10.10
CA SER A 153 12.54 7.31 9.42
C SER A 153 13.65 7.74 8.48
N ALA A 154 14.92 7.59 8.89
CA ALA A 154 16.07 7.96 8.07
C ALA A 154 16.22 7.15 6.76
N HIS A 155 15.58 5.99 6.68
CA HIS A 155 15.62 5.08 5.54
C HIS A 155 14.30 5.02 4.77
N THR A 156 13.28 5.75 5.22
CA THR A 156 11.96 5.76 4.62
C THR A 156 11.83 6.88 3.58
N ALA A 157 11.39 6.53 2.39
CA ALA A 157 10.89 7.48 1.41
C ALA A 157 9.38 7.67 1.66
N CYS A 158 8.95 8.90 1.95
CA CYS A 158 7.58 9.18 2.41
C CYS A 158 6.57 9.06 1.27
N PHE A 159 5.55 8.23 1.45
CA PHE A 159 4.47 8.05 0.46
C PHE A 159 3.08 8.46 0.99
N ASP A 160 2.97 8.76 2.26
CA ASP A 160 1.70 9.14 2.93
C ASP A 160 1.00 10.31 2.25
N ASN A 161 1.76 11.33 1.83
CA ASN A 161 1.19 12.50 1.17
C ASN A 161 0.62 12.18 -0.22
N PHE A 162 1.09 11.12 -0.90
CA PHE A 162 0.46 10.64 -2.13
C PHE A 162 -0.95 10.11 -1.87
N MET A 163 -1.17 9.46 -0.72
CA MET A 163 -2.49 9.01 -0.29
C MET A 163 -3.36 10.19 0.17
N ASN A 164 -2.82 11.01 1.08
CA ASN A 164 -3.58 12.07 1.76
C ASN A 164 -3.98 13.23 0.85
N LEU A 165 -3.19 13.55 -0.18
CA LEU A 165 -3.44 14.67 -1.10
C LEU A 165 -4.11 14.21 -2.41
N SER A 166 -4.29 12.92 -2.60
CA SER A 166 -4.93 12.36 -3.78
C SER A 166 -6.39 12.82 -3.90
N GLN A 167 -6.82 13.08 -5.13
CA GLN A 167 -8.22 13.38 -5.47
C GLN A 167 -8.90 12.17 -6.16
N CYS A 168 -8.18 11.07 -6.33
CA CYS A 168 -8.67 9.80 -6.86
C CYS A 168 -8.76 8.75 -5.77
N GLN A 169 -9.24 7.55 -6.11
CA GLN A 169 -9.37 6.45 -5.16
C GLN A 169 -8.01 5.96 -4.70
N THR A 170 -7.91 5.64 -3.42
CA THR A 170 -6.69 5.16 -2.77
C THR A 170 -6.88 3.74 -2.25
N ILE A 171 -5.90 2.88 -2.51
CA ILE A 171 -5.89 1.49 -2.07
C ILE A 171 -4.61 1.24 -1.29
N ALA A 172 -4.72 0.55 -0.16
CA ALA A 172 -3.56 0.13 0.61
C ALA A 172 -3.59 -1.37 0.90
N ILE A 173 -2.42 -1.98 0.95
CA ILE A 173 -2.21 -3.37 1.32
C ILE A 173 -1.11 -3.41 2.37
N GLY A 174 -1.41 -4.04 3.52
CA GLY A 174 -0.47 -4.18 4.62
C GLY A 174 -0.73 -5.45 5.44
N ASP A 175 0.24 -5.83 6.28
CA ASP A 175 0.23 -7.10 7.00
C ASP A 175 0.58 -7.00 8.50
N GLY A 176 0.95 -5.81 9.01
CA GLY A 176 1.44 -5.65 10.37
C GLY A 176 0.82 -4.51 11.19
N GLY A 177 0.24 -3.49 10.54
CA GLY A 177 -0.39 -2.35 11.23
C GLY A 177 0.43 -1.06 11.25
N ASN A 178 1.71 -1.11 10.88
CA ASN A 178 2.60 0.04 10.74
C ASN A 178 2.70 0.54 9.29
N GLU A 179 1.93 -0.05 8.36
CA GLU A 179 1.90 0.33 6.95
C GLU A 179 0.85 1.40 6.69
N ILE A 180 1.03 2.12 5.57
CA ILE A 180 0.05 3.05 5.00
C ILE A 180 -1.31 2.35 4.83
N GLY A 181 -2.38 3.06 5.19
CA GLY A 181 -3.76 2.57 5.13
C GLY A 181 -4.28 2.05 6.47
N MET A 182 -3.39 1.62 7.36
CA MET A 182 -3.77 1.03 8.65
C MET A 182 -4.46 2.02 9.60
N GLY A 183 -4.32 3.32 9.39
CA GLY A 183 -5.10 4.34 10.08
C GLY A 183 -6.62 4.18 9.93
N LYS A 184 -7.09 3.50 8.86
CA LYS A 184 -8.51 3.15 8.66
C LYS A 184 -9.08 2.23 9.74
N VAL A 185 -8.23 1.42 10.36
CA VAL A 185 -8.59 0.43 11.38
C VAL A 185 -7.87 0.67 12.72
N ALA A 186 -7.51 1.91 13.01
CA ALA A 186 -6.71 2.30 14.17
C ALA A 186 -7.18 1.67 15.50
N ALA A 187 -8.50 1.63 15.75
CA ALA A 187 -9.06 1.02 16.95
C ALA A 187 -8.77 -0.49 17.07
N ALA A 188 -8.65 -1.19 15.94
CA ALA A 188 -8.32 -2.63 15.94
C ALA A 188 -6.84 -2.91 16.18
N LEU A 189 -5.99 -1.89 16.08
CA LEU A 189 -4.54 -2.01 16.26
C LEU A 189 -4.10 -1.76 17.71
N GLU A 190 -4.98 -1.25 18.58
CA GLU A 190 -4.66 -0.93 19.99
C GLU A 190 -4.18 -2.14 20.79
N ASP A 191 -4.68 -3.33 20.46
CA ASP A 191 -4.29 -4.58 21.10
C ASP A 191 -3.01 -5.20 20.51
N LEU A 192 -2.48 -4.64 19.41
CA LEU A 192 -1.24 -5.09 18.80
C LEU A 192 -0.05 -4.33 19.40
N ASN A 193 1.01 -5.06 19.72
CA ASN A 193 2.24 -4.44 20.28
C ASN A 193 3.11 -3.82 19.16
N ILE A 194 2.59 -2.77 18.52
CA ILE A 194 3.23 -2.06 17.41
C ILE A 194 3.09 -0.55 17.56
N VAL A 195 3.88 0.22 16.81
CA VAL A 195 3.65 1.65 16.59
C VAL A 195 2.81 1.78 15.31
N PRO A 196 1.49 2.04 15.40
CA PRO A 196 0.61 1.98 14.24
C PRO A 196 0.79 3.19 13.32
N SER A 197 0.53 2.97 12.03
CA SER A 197 0.37 4.06 11.06
C SER A 197 -0.96 4.80 11.27
N THR A 198 -0.94 6.11 11.06
CA THR A 198 -2.14 6.97 11.09
C THR A 198 -2.71 7.24 9.69
N THR A 199 -1.98 6.90 8.64
CA THR A 199 -2.38 7.17 7.26
C THR A 199 -3.52 6.24 6.84
N THR A 200 -4.58 6.84 6.29
CA THR A 200 -5.80 6.15 5.86
C THR A 200 -5.82 5.89 4.36
N CYS A 201 -6.83 5.17 3.88
CA CYS A 201 -7.13 4.95 2.46
C CYS A 201 -8.61 4.67 2.24
N ASP A 202 -9.08 4.69 0.98
CA ASP A 202 -10.47 4.35 0.66
C ASP A 202 -10.71 2.85 0.81
N GLU A 203 -9.84 1.99 0.25
CA GLU A 203 -9.92 0.54 0.42
C GLU A 203 -8.63 -0.01 1.01
N LEU A 204 -8.76 -0.73 2.14
CA LEU A 204 -7.66 -1.41 2.80
C LEU A 204 -7.81 -2.93 2.62
N ILE A 205 -6.75 -3.55 2.15
CA ILE A 205 -6.60 -5.01 2.09
C ILE A 205 -5.62 -5.41 3.19
N VAL A 206 -6.07 -6.27 4.11
CA VAL A 206 -5.21 -6.86 5.13
C VAL A 206 -4.90 -8.30 4.77
N ALA A 207 -3.65 -8.71 4.96
CA ALA A 207 -3.17 -10.05 4.63
C ALA A 207 -2.12 -10.51 5.65
N ASP A 208 -1.81 -11.80 5.66
CA ASP A 208 -0.67 -12.34 6.42
C ASP A 208 0.69 -11.98 5.80
N VAL A 209 0.68 -11.65 4.51
CA VAL A 209 1.82 -11.20 3.70
C VAL A 209 1.27 -10.25 2.64
N SER A 210 1.81 -9.05 2.52
CA SER A 210 1.26 -8.02 1.62
C SER A 210 1.27 -8.43 0.15
N ASN A 211 2.28 -9.18 -0.30
CA ASN A 211 2.27 -9.75 -1.64
C ASN A 211 1.05 -10.66 -1.90
N TRP A 212 0.58 -11.42 -0.89
CA TRP A 212 -0.63 -12.24 -1.05
C TRP A 212 -1.87 -11.37 -1.20
N GLY A 213 -1.95 -10.26 -0.48
CA GLY A 213 -3.03 -9.28 -0.65
C GLY A 213 -3.09 -8.70 -2.06
N ALA A 214 -1.95 -8.50 -2.69
CA ALA A 214 -1.86 -8.05 -4.07
C ALA A 214 -2.32 -9.13 -5.08
N TYR A 215 -2.07 -10.39 -4.78
CA TYR A 215 -2.48 -11.51 -5.67
C TYR A 215 -3.94 -11.93 -5.48
N GLY A 216 -4.56 -11.66 -4.33
CA GLY A 216 -5.96 -12.00 -4.00
C GLY A 216 -6.95 -11.18 -4.76
#